data_bdc407ebebec93b3c6c683e757a71df6
#
_entry.id   bdc407ebebec93b3c6c683e757a71df6
#
_cell.length_a   1.000
_cell.length_b   1.000
_cell.length_c   1.000
_cell.angle_alpha   90.00
_cell.angle_beta   90.00
_cell.angle_gamma   90.00
#
_symmetry.space_group_name_H-M   'P 1'
#
loop_
_entity.id
_entity.type
_entity.pdbx_description
1 polymer ?
#
loop_
_entity_poly.entity_id
_entity_poly.type
_entity_poly.pdbx_seq_one_letter_code
_entity_poly.pdbx_strand_id
1 'polypeptide(L)'
;MRIVVIGVLVTVLLAPMATACETEAFRALEGKFPSPTGISPDKDESIREAVRLGMIGQETARHTLWRVLMGETLTEEEVAAEIDRSMIENGSNPDWPSFETIVASGANGAIPHGDPDNHGAGPKVVEIGDIVVVDLGARVNDWVSDITRTYSVGPTTNETIIEVYMTVYDAQNVTFPVIEAGTPAWLIDDLARTHITEQGYGEYFIHSTGHGYGVCVHEPPLLSSGTDDPLFGLSYNQQPLAVWDAITIEPGIYLDGWFGVRIEDDFLVNQEGSEFLTIDLPRGLDWFMIEKDDYAPISLSEVDEYEPENWESIPFPVGMIETMMLLTIAAAIFARKNDELFLFE
;
A
#
# COMPACT_ATOMS: atom_id res chain seq x y z
N MET A 1 28.50 17.44 -43.41
CA MET A 1 27.04 17.56 -43.34
C MET A 1 26.44 16.15 -43.48
N ARG A 2 26.18 15.49 -42.40
CA ARG A 2 25.45 14.20 -42.25
C ARG A 2 25.88 13.50 -40.93
N ILE A 3 25.50 14.04 -39.82
CA ILE A 3 25.40 13.31 -38.55
C ILE A 3 24.38 14.10 -37.72
N VAL A 4 23.13 13.84 -37.86
CA VAL A 4 22.05 14.11 -36.90
C VAL A 4 20.83 13.34 -37.42
N VAL A 5 20.65 12.10 -37.10
CA VAL A 5 19.36 11.35 -37.16
C VAL A 5 19.57 9.91 -36.61
N ILE A 6 20.20 9.69 -35.49
CA ILE A 6 20.21 8.37 -34.86
C ILE A 6 19.86 8.46 -33.32
N GLY A 7 19.54 9.64 -32.82
CA GLY A 7 19.29 9.85 -31.39
C GLY A 7 17.82 9.78 -30.94
N VAL A 8 16.87 9.51 -31.84
CA VAL A 8 15.43 9.61 -31.51
C VAL A 8 14.67 8.28 -31.63
N LEU A 9 15.31 7.19 -31.99
CA LEU A 9 14.61 5.93 -32.30
C LEU A 9 14.81 4.80 -31.27
N VAL A 10 15.49 5.04 -30.16
CA VAL A 10 15.74 3.99 -29.16
C VAL A 10 14.87 4.15 -27.89
N THR A 11 14.20 5.29 -27.72
CA THR A 11 13.37 5.56 -26.53
C THR A 11 11.89 5.17 -26.68
N VAL A 12 11.48 4.57 -27.78
CA VAL A 12 10.05 4.26 -28.04
C VAL A 12 9.68 2.78 -27.84
N LEU A 13 10.61 1.94 -27.40
CA LEU A 13 10.36 0.49 -27.36
C LEU A 13 10.38 -0.17 -25.97
N LEU A 14 10.39 0.59 -24.86
CA LEU A 14 10.47 0.02 -23.51
C LEU A 14 9.40 0.50 -22.50
N ALA A 15 8.27 1.04 -22.92
CA ALA A 15 7.19 1.35 -21.99
C ALA A 15 5.80 1.19 -22.62
N PRO A 16 5.18 0.02 -22.68
CA PRO A 16 3.82 -0.07 -23.24
C PRO A 16 2.69 0.21 -22.23
N MET A 17 2.90 0.32 -20.92
CA MET A 17 1.83 0.61 -19.97
C MET A 17 1.95 1.95 -19.24
N ALA A 18 3.13 2.36 -18.80
CA ALA A 18 3.37 3.69 -18.22
C ALA A 18 3.00 4.83 -19.20
N THR A 19 3.25 4.63 -20.49
CA THR A 19 2.95 5.62 -21.53
C THR A 19 1.47 5.89 -21.79
N ALA A 20 0.56 4.98 -21.44
CA ALA A 20 -0.88 5.21 -21.63
C ALA A 20 -1.44 6.12 -20.53
N CYS A 21 -1.07 5.91 -19.29
CA CYS A 21 -1.51 6.73 -18.18
C CYS A 21 -0.83 8.09 -18.15
N GLU A 22 0.47 8.16 -18.41
CA GLU A 22 1.19 9.43 -18.59
C GLU A 22 0.64 10.26 -19.76
N THR A 23 0.25 9.62 -20.88
CA THR A 23 -0.35 10.33 -22.01
C THR A 23 -1.78 10.78 -21.75
N GLU A 24 -2.54 10.08 -20.90
CA GLU A 24 -3.90 10.49 -20.53
C GLU A 24 -3.88 11.55 -19.42
N ALA A 25 -3.00 11.47 -18.43
CA ALA A 25 -2.74 12.54 -17.47
C ALA A 25 -2.28 13.81 -18.18
N PHE A 26 -1.39 13.72 -19.16
CA PHE A 26 -0.98 14.87 -20.01
C PHE A 26 -2.15 15.43 -20.85
N ARG A 27 -3.02 14.59 -21.40
CA ARG A 27 -4.23 15.05 -22.13
C ARG A 27 -5.28 15.64 -21.21
N ALA A 28 -5.34 15.19 -19.97
CA ALA A 28 -6.19 15.78 -18.97
C ALA A 28 -5.63 17.17 -18.55
N LEU A 29 -4.32 17.35 -18.44
CA LEU A 29 -3.65 18.66 -18.23
C LEU A 29 -3.94 19.68 -19.35
N GLU A 30 -4.23 19.26 -20.58
CA GLU A 30 -4.58 20.14 -21.71
C GLU A 30 -6.03 20.71 -21.67
N GLY A 31 -6.71 20.69 -20.53
CA GLY A 31 -8.00 21.39 -20.34
C GLY A 31 -9.22 20.51 -20.17
N LYS A 32 -9.05 19.26 -19.79
CA LYS A 32 -10.14 18.32 -19.46
C LYS A 32 -10.23 17.96 -17.97
N PHE A 33 -9.48 18.64 -17.09
CA PHE A 33 -9.79 18.54 -15.68
C PHE A 33 -11.12 19.21 -15.40
N PRO A 34 -12.01 18.56 -14.66
CA PRO A 34 -13.08 19.29 -14.04
C PRO A 34 -12.43 20.41 -13.20
N SER A 35 -12.94 21.61 -13.36
CA SER A 35 -12.57 22.79 -12.57
C SER A 35 -12.41 22.43 -11.09
N PRO A 36 -11.48 23.03 -10.32
CA PRO A 36 -11.21 22.72 -8.91
C PRO A 36 -12.38 22.96 -7.94
N THR A 37 -13.59 22.99 -8.41
CA THR A 37 -14.81 23.23 -7.64
C THR A 37 -15.59 21.97 -7.25
N GLY A 38 -14.93 20.84 -7.14
CA GLY A 38 -15.53 19.65 -6.54
C GLY A 38 -15.25 18.38 -7.32
N ILE A 39 -14.80 17.37 -6.58
CA ILE A 39 -14.88 15.98 -7.02
C ILE A 39 -16.33 15.70 -7.43
N SER A 40 -16.51 14.98 -8.55
CA SER A 40 -17.78 14.30 -8.73
C SER A 40 -17.96 13.32 -7.56
N PRO A 41 -19.15 13.17 -7.00
CA PRO A 41 -19.40 12.17 -5.94
C PRO A 41 -18.85 10.78 -6.28
N ASP A 42 -18.84 10.45 -7.57
CA ASP A 42 -18.32 9.19 -8.10
C ASP A 42 -16.81 9.01 -7.88
N LYS A 43 -16.00 10.08 -7.90
CA LYS A 43 -14.55 10.02 -7.62
C LYS A 43 -14.29 9.67 -6.17
N ASP A 44 -14.88 10.39 -5.24
CA ASP A 44 -14.67 10.19 -3.80
C ASP A 44 -15.07 8.77 -3.37
N GLU A 45 -16.27 8.32 -3.77
CA GLU A 45 -16.75 6.97 -3.50
C GLU A 45 -15.84 5.91 -4.12
N SER A 46 -15.38 6.12 -5.35
CA SER A 46 -14.53 5.15 -6.08
C SER A 46 -13.13 5.06 -5.50
N ILE A 47 -12.51 6.18 -5.10
CA ILE A 47 -11.21 6.18 -4.41
C ILE A 47 -11.32 5.44 -3.08
N ARG A 48 -12.32 5.75 -2.25
CA ARG A 48 -12.52 5.07 -0.96
C ARG A 48 -12.72 3.57 -1.13
N GLU A 49 -13.47 3.16 -2.13
CA GLU A 49 -13.66 1.75 -2.42
C GLU A 49 -12.37 1.10 -2.95
N ALA A 50 -11.59 1.79 -3.80
CA ALA A 50 -10.28 1.29 -4.23
C ALA A 50 -9.32 1.14 -3.04
N VAL A 51 -9.27 2.10 -2.12
CA VAL A 51 -8.48 2.03 -0.87
C VAL A 51 -8.94 0.85 0.00
N ARG A 52 -10.26 0.68 0.19
CA ARG A 52 -10.80 -0.47 0.93
C ARG A 52 -10.37 -1.81 0.32
N LEU A 53 -10.37 -1.92 -1.00
CA LEU A 53 -9.91 -3.12 -1.70
C LEU A 53 -8.40 -3.32 -1.57
N GLY A 54 -7.60 -2.26 -1.62
CA GLY A 54 -6.17 -2.29 -1.35
C GLY A 54 -5.86 -2.77 0.07
N MET A 55 -6.63 -2.33 1.07
CA MET A 55 -6.50 -2.84 2.44
C MET A 55 -6.81 -4.34 2.54
N ILE A 56 -7.83 -4.85 1.81
CA ILE A 56 -8.08 -6.30 1.69
C ILE A 56 -6.89 -7.01 1.04
N GLY A 57 -6.28 -6.40 0.03
CA GLY A 57 -5.05 -6.91 -0.59
C GLY A 57 -3.91 -7.07 0.43
N GLN A 58 -3.69 -6.08 1.29
CA GLN A 58 -2.66 -6.13 2.34
C GLN A 58 -2.96 -7.18 3.41
N GLU A 59 -4.22 -7.35 3.81
CA GLU A 59 -4.63 -8.44 4.70
C GLU A 59 -4.37 -9.81 4.06
N THR A 60 -4.67 -9.95 2.76
CA THR A 60 -4.39 -11.18 2.00
C THR A 60 -2.89 -11.44 1.91
N ALA A 61 -2.09 -10.40 1.66
CA ALA A 61 -0.63 -10.50 1.63
C ALA A 61 -0.08 -11.06 2.95
N ARG A 62 -0.48 -10.45 4.07
CA ARG A 62 -0.05 -10.87 5.41
C ARG A 62 -0.45 -12.32 5.70
N HIS A 63 -1.67 -12.70 5.40
CA HIS A 63 -2.15 -14.08 5.57
C HIS A 63 -1.38 -15.07 4.67
N THR A 64 -1.09 -14.72 3.43
CA THR A 64 -0.35 -15.58 2.50
C THR A 64 1.10 -15.76 2.96
N LEU A 65 1.75 -14.68 3.45
CA LEU A 65 3.08 -14.76 4.06
C LEU A 65 3.09 -15.56 5.37
N TRP A 66 2.01 -15.51 6.16
CA TRP A 66 1.85 -16.39 7.32
C TRP A 66 1.83 -17.88 6.91
N ARG A 67 1.22 -18.26 5.79
CA ARG A 67 1.26 -19.64 5.29
C ARG A 67 2.69 -20.07 4.95
N VAL A 68 3.54 -19.15 4.44
CA VAL A 68 4.97 -19.41 4.28
C VAL A 68 5.63 -19.69 5.63
N LEU A 69 5.35 -18.89 6.65
CA LEU A 69 5.84 -19.11 8.02
C LEU A 69 5.37 -20.47 8.59
N MET A 70 4.20 -20.96 8.15
CA MET A 70 3.67 -22.27 8.51
C MET A 70 4.22 -23.42 7.66
N GLY A 71 5.11 -23.15 6.69
CA GLY A 71 5.85 -24.13 5.92
C GLY A 71 5.36 -24.34 4.48
N GLU A 72 4.48 -23.51 3.97
CA GLU A 72 4.14 -23.47 2.55
C GLU A 72 5.30 -22.84 1.75
N THR A 73 5.52 -23.32 0.53
CA THR A 73 6.55 -22.78 -0.36
C THR A 73 5.84 -21.96 -1.44
N LEU A 74 6.04 -20.66 -1.45
CA LEU A 74 5.47 -19.73 -2.41
C LEU A 74 6.56 -18.83 -2.99
N THR A 75 6.45 -18.48 -4.26
CA THR A 75 7.25 -17.45 -4.91
C THR A 75 6.61 -16.07 -4.71
N GLU A 76 7.37 -15.00 -4.96
CA GLU A 76 6.84 -13.63 -4.93
C GLU A 76 5.65 -13.46 -5.88
N GLU A 77 5.74 -14.02 -7.11
CA GLU A 77 4.65 -13.99 -8.11
C GLU A 77 3.40 -14.78 -7.67
N GLU A 78 3.57 -15.87 -6.93
CA GLU A 78 2.44 -16.63 -6.40
C GLU A 78 1.73 -15.88 -5.27
N VAL A 79 2.49 -15.17 -4.42
CA VAL A 79 1.93 -14.27 -3.41
C VAL A 79 1.17 -13.11 -4.06
N ALA A 80 1.76 -12.45 -5.06
CA ALA A 80 1.13 -11.37 -5.82
C ALA A 80 -0.18 -11.84 -6.49
N ALA A 81 -0.18 -13.01 -7.12
CA ALA A 81 -1.38 -13.56 -7.75
C ALA A 81 -2.53 -13.85 -6.77
N GLU A 82 -2.23 -14.21 -5.52
CA GLU A 82 -3.27 -14.36 -4.48
C GLU A 82 -3.83 -13.02 -4.05
N ILE A 83 -2.98 -12.00 -3.92
CA ILE A 83 -3.38 -10.63 -3.61
C ILE A 83 -4.31 -10.08 -4.70
N ASP A 84 -3.88 -10.15 -5.96
CA ASP A 84 -4.64 -9.65 -7.12
C ASP A 84 -6.00 -10.33 -7.20
N ARG A 85 -6.02 -11.67 -7.07
CA ARG A 85 -7.27 -12.43 -7.07
C ARG A 85 -8.21 -11.95 -5.96
N SER A 86 -7.70 -11.73 -4.76
CA SER A 86 -8.52 -11.28 -3.63
C SER A 86 -9.12 -9.89 -3.90
N MET A 87 -8.35 -8.94 -4.41
CA MET A 87 -8.85 -7.62 -4.78
C MET A 87 -9.91 -7.70 -5.89
N ILE A 88 -9.67 -8.52 -6.91
CA ILE A 88 -10.61 -8.73 -8.06
C ILE A 88 -11.91 -9.36 -7.57
N GLU A 89 -11.85 -10.41 -6.76
CA GLU A 89 -13.04 -11.09 -6.20
C GLU A 89 -13.88 -10.15 -5.33
N ASN A 90 -13.28 -9.10 -4.77
CA ASN A 90 -13.95 -8.08 -3.96
C ASN A 90 -14.38 -6.84 -4.77
N GLY A 91 -14.07 -6.76 -6.07
CA GLY A 91 -14.61 -5.71 -6.96
C GLY A 91 -13.59 -4.84 -7.67
N SER A 92 -12.28 -5.09 -7.54
CA SER A 92 -11.26 -4.42 -8.35
C SER A 92 -11.39 -4.80 -9.83
N ASN A 93 -11.04 -3.86 -10.71
CA ASN A 93 -11.10 -4.07 -12.15
C ASN A 93 -10.07 -5.14 -12.59
N PRO A 94 -10.51 -6.28 -13.17
CA PRO A 94 -9.60 -7.37 -13.54
C PRO A 94 -8.79 -7.10 -14.82
N ASP A 95 -9.28 -6.19 -15.69
CA ASP A 95 -8.68 -5.94 -17.00
C ASP A 95 -7.70 -4.76 -16.98
N TRP A 96 -7.78 -3.94 -15.95
CA TRP A 96 -6.95 -2.76 -15.80
C TRP A 96 -6.68 -2.52 -14.31
N PRO A 97 -5.61 -3.11 -13.72
CA PRO A 97 -5.22 -2.88 -12.34
C PRO A 97 -4.74 -1.43 -12.13
N SER A 98 -4.50 -1.03 -10.88
CA SER A 98 -3.82 0.24 -10.58
C SER A 98 -2.43 0.25 -11.19
N PHE A 99 -1.65 -0.74 -10.82
CA PHE A 99 -0.33 -1.08 -11.34
C PHE A 99 -0.06 -2.58 -11.09
N GLU A 100 1.11 -3.05 -11.47
CA GLU A 100 1.52 -4.45 -11.26
C GLU A 100 1.93 -4.64 -9.79
N THR A 101 1.26 -5.56 -9.08
CA THR A 101 1.50 -5.80 -7.64
C THR A 101 2.95 -6.18 -7.39
N ILE A 102 3.61 -5.46 -6.48
CA ILE A 102 4.98 -5.68 -6.06
C ILE A 102 4.98 -6.58 -4.82
N VAL A 103 5.70 -7.68 -4.91
CA VAL A 103 6.08 -8.53 -3.77
C VAL A 103 7.57 -8.75 -3.86
N ALA A 104 8.33 -8.08 -3.01
CA ALA A 104 9.78 -8.07 -3.10
C ALA A 104 10.41 -8.53 -1.77
N SER A 105 10.96 -9.74 -1.76
CA SER A 105 11.47 -10.39 -0.56
C SER A 105 12.99 -10.34 -0.45
N GLY A 106 13.52 -10.15 0.76
CA GLY A 106 14.96 -10.08 1.03
C GLY A 106 15.64 -9.02 0.15
N ALA A 107 16.66 -9.41 -0.63
CA ALA A 107 17.43 -8.51 -1.46
C ALA A 107 16.59 -7.82 -2.57
N ASN A 108 15.52 -8.44 -3.07
CA ASN A 108 14.61 -7.80 -4.02
C ASN A 108 13.88 -6.61 -3.37
N GLY A 109 13.58 -6.69 -2.07
CA GLY A 109 13.00 -5.59 -1.30
C GLY A 109 13.87 -4.33 -1.21
N ALA A 110 15.18 -4.44 -1.50
CA ALA A 110 16.07 -3.28 -1.61
C ALA A 110 15.90 -2.52 -2.94
N ILE A 111 15.04 -2.99 -3.83
CA ILE A 111 14.71 -2.36 -5.11
C ILE A 111 13.27 -1.84 -5.01
N PRO A 112 13.02 -0.51 -5.12
CA PRO A 112 11.70 0.06 -4.88
C PRO A 112 10.55 -0.57 -5.68
N HIS A 113 10.82 -1.00 -6.93
CA HIS A 113 9.84 -1.64 -7.81
C HIS A 113 9.99 -3.16 -7.90
N GLY A 114 10.64 -3.80 -6.91
CA GLY A 114 10.71 -5.24 -6.79
C GLY A 114 11.74 -5.91 -7.70
N ASP A 115 11.38 -7.07 -8.26
CA ASP A 115 12.31 -7.88 -9.05
C ASP A 115 12.97 -7.10 -10.20
N PRO A 116 14.31 -7.10 -10.31
CA PRO A 116 15.02 -6.28 -11.28
C PRO A 116 14.78 -6.67 -12.74
N ASP A 117 14.37 -7.91 -12.98
CA ASP A 117 14.19 -8.44 -14.34
C ASP A 117 12.72 -8.38 -14.80
N ASN A 118 11.77 -8.41 -13.83
CA ASN A 118 10.34 -8.53 -14.12
C ASN A 118 9.52 -7.31 -13.74
N HIS A 119 10.04 -6.39 -12.94
CA HIS A 119 9.27 -5.37 -12.21
C HIS A 119 8.06 -5.99 -11.45
N GLY A 120 7.85 -5.60 -10.22
CA GLY A 120 6.79 -6.18 -9.41
C GLY A 120 7.25 -7.42 -8.64
N ALA A 121 6.64 -8.57 -8.92
CA ALA A 121 6.94 -9.84 -8.27
C ALA A 121 7.66 -10.79 -9.21
N GLY A 122 8.68 -11.49 -8.69
CA GLY A 122 9.51 -12.41 -9.45
C GLY A 122 9.36 -13.89 -9.05
N PRO A 123 10.13 -14.79 -9.69
CA PRO A 123 10.11 -16.22 -9.40
C PRO A 123 10.87 -16.59 -8.11
N LYS A 124 11.41 -15.61 -7.36
CA LYS A 124 12.11 -15.87 -6.10
C LYS A 124 11.16 -16.49 -5.08
N VAL A 125 11.60 -17.56 -4.44
CA VAL A 125 10.87 -18.17 -3.30
C VAL A 125 11.00 -17.28 -2.08
N VAL A 126 9.89 -16.97 -1.43
CA VAL A 126 9.86 -16.26 -0.16
C VAL A 126 10.30 -17.20 0.96
N GLU A 127 11.26 -16.78 1.76
CA GLU A 127 11.83 -17.60 2.84
C GLU A 127 11.42 -17.07 4.22
N ILE A 128 11.41 -17.97 5.22
CA ILE A 128 11.21 -17.57 6.63
C ILE A 128 12.40 -16.69 7.04
N GLY A 129 12.11 -15.52 7.59
CA GLY A 129 13.09 -14.51 7.96
C GLY A 129 13.31 -13.43 6.90
N ASP A 130 12.73 -13.56 5.70
CA ASP A 130 12.74 -12.49 4.71
C ASP A 130 11.95 -11.27 5.24
N ILE A 131 12.46 -10.10 4.89
CA ILE A 131 11.72 -8.84 4.94
C ILE A 131 11.11 -8.64 3.57
N VAL A 132 9.79 -8.49 3.51
CA VAL A 132 9.02 -8.47 2.25
C VAL A 132 8.31 -7.14 2.12
N VAL A 133 8.66 -6.36 1.11
CA VAL A 133 7.89 -5.17 0.70
C VAL A 133 6.75 -5.66 -0.18
N VAL A 134 5.52 -5.31 0.19
CA VAL A 134 4.31 -5.58 -0.60
C VAL A 134 3.66 -4.25 -0.91
N ASP A 135 3.59 -3.94 -2.19
CA ASP A 135 3.02 -2.71 -2.72
C ASP A 135 1.95 -3.06 -3.77
N LEU A 136 0.76 -2.53 -3.59
CA LEU A 136 -0.42 -2.93 -4.32
C LEU A 136 -1.46 -1.81 -4.42
N GLY A 137 -2.26 -1.85 -5.46
CA GLY A 137 -3.36 -0.92 -5.63
C GLY A 137 -4.55 -1.54 -6.36
N ALA A 138 -5.74 -1.21 -5.93
CA ALA A 138 -6.98 -1.59 -6.61
C ALA A 138 -7.45 -0.49 -7.56
N ARG A 139 -8.36 -0.84 -8.48
CA ARG A 139 -9.04 0.10 -9.36
C ARG A 139 -10.53 -0.10 -9.33
N VAL A 140 -11.28 0.98 -9.10
CA VAL A 140 -12.75 1.01 -9.08
C VAL A 140 -13.24 2.19 -9.91
N ASN A 141 -14.09 1.94 -10.92
CA ASN A 141 -14.64 2.99 -11.79
C ASN A 141 -13.56 3.96 -12.33
N ASP A 142 -12.46 3.43 -12.80
CA ASP A 142 -11.26 4.13 -13.29
C ASP A 142 -10.37 4.80 -12.22
N TRP A 143 -10.79 4.89 -10.96
CA TRP A 143 -10.01 5.47 -9.86
C TRP A 143 -9.19 4.41 -9.12
N VAL A 144 -7.99 4.78 -8.67
CA VAL A 144 -7.04 3.85 -8.06
C VAL A 144 -6.78 4.11 -6.58
N SER A 145 -6.13 3.14 -5.93
CA SER A 145 -5.44 3.27 -4.64
C SER A 145 -3.99 2.85 -4.80
N ASP A 146 -3.17 3.14 -3.79
CA ASP A 146 -1.74 2.84 -3.74
C ASP A 146 -1.30 2.63 -2.29
N ILE A 147 -0.95 1.40 -1.90
CA ILE A 147 -0.72 1.05 -0.49
C ILE A 147 0.44 0.09 -0.35
N THR A 148 1.48 0.50 0.36
CA THR A 148 2.60 -0.39 0.71
C THR A 148 2.58 -0.77 2.19
N ARG A 149 2.86 -2.03 2.46
CA ARG A 149 3.31 -2.52 3.77
C ARG A 149 4.56 -3.37 3.63
N THR A 150 5.39 -3.34 4.65
CA THR A 150 6.54 -4.25 4.76
C THR A 150 6.27 -5.25 5.87
N TYR A 151 6.63 -6.50 5.63
CA TYR A 151 6.43 -7.62 6.55
C TYR A 151 7.73 -8.35 6.84
N SER A 152 7.88 -8.86 8.07
CA SER A 152 8.87 -9.87 8.43
C SER A 152 8.20 -11.23 8.46
N VAL A 153 8.67 -12.19 7.67
CA VAL A 153 8.15 -13.57 7.65
C VAL A 153 8.67 -14.33 8.87
N GLY A 154 8.03 -14.09 9.98
CA GLY A 154 8.42 -14.53 11.32
C GLY A 154 8.98 -13.39 12.16
N PRO A 155 9.03 -13.56 13.49
CA PRO A 155 9.57 -12.56 14.39
C PRO A 155 11.06 -12.33 14.16
N THR A 156 11.48 -11.07 14.20
CA THR A 156 12.90 -10.69 14.11
C THR A 156 13.36 -9.96 15.36
N THR A 157 14.60 -10.25 15.79
CA THR A 157 15.31 -9.53 16.86
C THR A 157 16.51 -8.77 16.32
N ASN A 158 16.65 -8.68 15.00
CA ASN A 158 17.73 -7.92 14.38
C ASN A 158 17.51 -6.42 14.60
N GLU A 159 18.40 -5.81 15.39
CA GLU A 159 18.28 -4.41 15.78
C GLU A 159 18.26 -3.47 14.57
N THR A 160 19.04 -3.75 13.52
CA THR A 160 19.05 -2.91 12.30
C THR A 160 17.74 -2.98 11.55
N ILE A 161 17.11 -4.16 11.44
CA ILE A 161 15.80 -4.30 10.78
C ILE A 161 14.74 -3.50 11.53
N ILE A 162 14.71 -3.64 12.87
CA ILE A 162 13.76 -2.93 13.72
C ILE A 162 14.01 -1.41 13.65
N GLU A 163 15.26 -0.97 13.69
CA GLU A 163 15.65 0.44 13.60
C GLU A 163 15.23 1.05 12.26
N VAL A 164 15.51 0.38 11.14
CA VAL A 164 15.12 0.83 9.80
C VAL A 164 13.59 0.91 9.68
N TYR A 165 12.86 -0.11 10.14
CA TYR A 165 11.40 -0.10 10.11
C TYR A 165 10.83 1.08 10.92
N MET A 166 11.32 1.28 12.14
CA MET A 166 10.86 2.38 12.99
C MET A 166 11.26 3.75 12.44
N THR A 167 12.43 3.86 11.80
CA THR A 167 12.85 5.10 11.13
C THR A 167 11.87 5.48 10.01
N VAL A 168 11.45 4.51 9.18
CA VAL A 168 10.46 4.74 8.11
C VAL A 168 9.09 5.07 8.71
N TYR A 169 8.66 4.34 9.74
CA TYR A 169 7.41 4.60 10.45
C TYR A 169 7.36 6.04 11.03
N ASP A 170 8.44 6.46 11.69
CA ASP A 170 8.52 7.81 12.27
C ASP A 170 8.66 8.89 11.19
N ALA A 171 9.39 8.61 10.09
CA ALA A 171 9.48 9.52 8.95
C ALA A 171 8.13 9.78 8.29
N GLN A 172 7.26 8.77 8.23
CA GLN A 172 5.89 8.95 7.78
C GLN A 172 5.08 9.80 8.78
N ASN A 173 5.16 9.48 10.07
CA ASN A 173 4.39 10.17 11.11
C ASN A 173 4.70 11.67 11.23
N VAL A 174 5.95 12.09 11.03
CA VAL A 174 6.31 13.52 11.13
C VAL A 174 5.70 14.38 10.03
N THR A 175 5.21 13.78 8.94
CA THR A 175 4.55 14.49 7.84
C THR A 175 3.07 14.75 8.10
N PHE A 176 2.39 13.91 8.86
CA PHE A 176 0.93 13.95 9.02
C PHE A 176 0.38 15.30 9.47
N PRO A 177 1.01 16.02 10.44
CA PRO A 177 0.49 17.29 10.95
C PRO A 177 0.46 18.42 9.92
N VAL A 178 1.15 18.27 8.78
CA VAL A 178 1.24 19.33 7.75
C VAL A 178 0.47 18.97 6.47
N ILE A 179 -0.24 17.83 6.43
CA ILE A 179 -1.03 17.43 5.26
C ILE A 179 -2.34 18.22 5.28
N GLU A 180 -2.33 19.43 4.65
CA GLU A 180 -3.49 20.29 4.53
C GLU A 180 -3.43 21.13 3.25
N ALA A 181 -4.57 21.65 2.81
CA ALA A 181 -4.63 22.51 1.63
C ALA A 181 -3.78 23.78 1.83
N GLY A 182 -2.93 24.07 0.86
CA GLY A 182 -1.99 25.19 0.90
C GLY A 182 -0.58 24.82 1.34
N THR A 183 -0.36 23.63 1.90
CA THR A 183 0.99 23.14 2.22
C THR A 183 1.77 22.90 0.92
N PRO A 184 2.98 23.47 0.77
CA PRO A 184 3.83 23.16 -0.37
C PRO A 184 4.21 21.68 -0.40
N ALA A 185 4.03 20.99 -1.52
CA ALA A 185 4.28 19.56 -1.64
C ALA A 185 5.70 19.14 -1.23
N TRP A 186 6.71 19.97 -1.55
CA TRP A 186 8.11 19.72 -1.16
C TRP A 186 8.34 19.68 0.35
N LEU A 187 7.52 20.37 1.16
CA LEU A 187 7.71 20.41 2.62
C LEU A 187 7.46 19.03 3.25
N ILE A 188 6.54 18.25 2.69
CA ILE A 188 6.25 16.90 3.16
C ILE A 188 7.48 16.00 2.97
N ASP A 189 8.10 16.05 1.79
CA ASP A 189 9.34 15.32 1.53
C ASP A 189 10.49 15.80 2.41
N ASP A 190 10.64 17.12 2.58
CA ASP A 190 11.72 17.70 3.41
C ASP A 190 11.64 17.19 4.86
N LEU A 191 10.45 17.06 5.42
CA LEU A 191 10.25 16.54 6.78
C LEU A 191 10.63 15.06 6.89
N ALA A 192 10.12 14.21 6.00
CA ALA A 192 10.42 12.79 6.01
C ALA A 192 11.91 12.52 5.75
N ARG A 193 12.47 13.16 4.73
CA ARG A 193 13.88 13.04 4.33
C ARG A 193 14.84 13.55 5.38
N THR A 194 14.51 14.66 6.05
CA THR A 194 15.30 15.18 7.18
C THR A 194 15.33 14.16 8.31
N HIS A 195 14.17 13.60 8.69
CA HIS A 195 14.11 12.58 9.73
C HIS A 195 14.99 11.37 9.39
N ILE A 196 14.84 10.80 8.19
CA ILE A 196 15.63 9.64 7.73
C ILE A 196 17.14 9.98 7.72
N THR A 197 17.50 11.20 7.30
CA THR A 197 18.91 11.65 7.25
C THR A 197 19.50 11.80 8.64
N GLU A 198 18.77 12.33 9.61
CA GLU A 198 19.20 12.48 11.00
C GLU A 198 19.41 11.11 11.68
N GLN A 199 18.69 10.08 11.24
CA GLN A 199 18.91 8.69 11.70
C GLN A 199 20.05 7.99 10.96
N GLY A 200 20.71 8.65 9.99
CA GLY A 200 21.87 8.12 9.26
C GLY A 200 21.56 7.34 8.00
N TYR A 201 20.29 7.32 7.55
CA TYR A 201 19.85 6.55 6.39
C TYR A 201 19.53 7.41 5.15
N GLY A 202 19.90 8.70 5.13
CA GLY A 202 19.54 9.64 4.06
C GLY A 202 19.95 9.20 2.65
N GLU A 203 21.10 8.53 2.48
CA GLU A 203 21.55 8.02 1.19
C GLU A 203 20.75 6.80 0.67
N TYR A 204 19.99 6.16 1.53
CA TYR A 204 19.16 4.98 1.21
C TYR A 204 17.69 5.33 0.95
N PHE A 205 17.30 6.61 1.08
CA PHE A 205 16.00 7.10 0.68
C PHE A 205 16.07 7.75 -0.71
N ILE A 206 15.81 6.96 -1.75
CA ILE A 206 16.20 7.23 -3.13
C ILE A 206 15.05 7.69 -4.05
N HIS A 207 13.85 7.92 -3.52
CA HIS A 207 12.70 8.45 -4.28
C HIS A 207 11.99 9.58 -3.52
N SER A 208 10.89 10.11 -4.04
CA SER A 208 10.04 11.11 -3.39
C SER A 208 9.27 10.50 -2.22
N THR A 209 8.83 11.32 -1.27
CA THR A 209 8.00 10.86 -0.15
C THR A 209 6.59 10.49 -0.58
N GLY A 210 6.17 10.81 -1.80
CA GLY A 210 4.88 10.45 -2.32
C GLY A 210 4.48 11.27 -3.54
N HIS A 211 3.26 11.05 -3.99
CA HIS A 211 2.68 11.69 -5.17
C HIS A 211 1.15 11.77 -5.06
N GLY A 212 0.53 12.53 -5.94
CA GLY A 212 -0.90 12.46 -6.16
C GLY A 212 -1.28 11.20 -6.92
N TYR A 213 -2.52 10.76 -6.74
CA TYR A 213 -3.10 9.69 -7.54
C TYR A 213 -4.57 9.97 -7.87
N GLY A 214 -5.08 9.28 -8.88
CA GLY A 214 -6.44 9.49 -9.36
C GLY A 214 -6.89 8.42 -10.35
N VAL A 215 -6.94 8.75 -11.63
CA VAL A 215 -7.11 7.76 -12.71
C VAL A 215 -5.78 7.04 -12.96
N CYS A 216 -4.67 7.77 -12.80
CA CYS A 216 -3.33 7.20 -12.82
C CYS A 216 -2.80 7.06 -11.41
N VAL A 217 -1.96 6.07 -11.19
CA VAL A 217 -1.29 5.87 -9.91
C VAL A 217 -0.35 7.05 -9.62
N HIS A 218 0.36 7.57 -10.61
CA HIS A 218 1.21 8.74 -10.46
C HIS A 218 0.56 9.97 -11.13
N GLU A 219 0.10 10.91 -10.32
CA GLU A 219 -0.45 12.20 -10.73
C GLU A 219 0.18 13.34 -9.88
N PRO A 220 0.11 14.60 -10.34
CA PRO A 220 0.44 15.72 -9.45
C PRO A 220 -0.51 15.81 -8.24
N PRO A 221 -0.04 16.34 -7.08
CA PRO A 221 1.27 16.91 -6.83
C PRO A 221 2.36 15.86 -6.59
N LEU A 222 3.63 16.18 -6.90
CA LEU A 222 4.77 15.35 -6.51
C LEU A 222 5.32 15.85 -5.17
N LEU A 223 5.39 14.98 -4.18
CA LEU A 223 5.91 15.29 -2.84
C LEU A 223 7.43 15.03 -2.81
N SER A 224 8.18 15.94 -3.39
CA SER A 224 9.65 15.86 -3.54
C SER A 224 10.32 17.19 -3.22
N SER A 225 11.37 17.18 -2.42
CA SER A 225 12.23 18.34 -2.14
C SER A 225 13.31 18.54 -3.22
N GLY A 226 13.50 17.56 -4.10
CA GLY A 226 14.44 17.60 -5.21
C GLY A 226 14.06 18.61 -6.28
N THR A 227 15.08 19.15 -6.95
CA THR A 227 14.90 20.10 -8.08
C THR A 227 14.83 19.40 -9.43
N ASP A 228 15.15 18.12 -9.50
CA ASP A 228 15.45 17.39 -10.72
C ASP A 228 14.60 16.11 -10.86
N ASP A 229 13.27 16.18 -10.65
CA ASP A 229 12.45 15.04 -10.97
C ASP A 229 12.27 14.92 -12.49
N PRO A 230 12.76 13.84 -13.11
CA PRO A 230 12.71 13.67 -14.56
C PRO A 230 11.31 13.32 -15.09
N LEU A 231 10.39 12.86 -14.22
CA LEU A 231 9.05 12.43 -14.63
C LEU A 231 8.08 13.60 -14.77
N PHE A 232 8.08 14.53 -13.80
CA PHE A 232 7.09 15.59 -13.74
C PHE A 232 7.66 17.01 -13.91
N GLY A 233 8.98 17.19 -13.86
CA GLY A 233 9.65 18.48 -13.94
C GLY A 233 9.49 19.34 -12.68
N LEU A 234 10.28 20.42 -12.61
CA LEU A 234 10.43 21.29 -11.44
C LEU A 234 9.15 21.97 -10.93
N SER A 235 8.11 22.05 -11.75
CA SER A 235 6.93 22.86 -11.40
C SER A 235 5.91 22.16 -10.50
N TYR A 236 5.95 20.84 -10.42
CA TYR A 236 4.90 20.08 -9.69
C TYR A 236 5.19 19.94 -8.21
N ASN A 237 6.45 19.86 -7.79
CA ASN A 237 6.82 19.79 -6.37
C ASN A 237 6.65 21.11 -5.62
N GLN A 238 6.52 22.23 -6.33
CA GLN A 238 6.31 23.55 -5.73
C GLN A 238 4.82 23.92 -5.60
N GLN A 239 3.93 23.14 -6.20
CA GLN A 239 2.51 23.39 -6.06
C GLN A 239 2.05 23.10 -4.62
N PRO A 240 1.23 23.97 -4.03
CA PRO A 240 0.61 23.64 -2.76
C PRO A 240 -0.42 22.54 -2.96
N LEU A 241 -0.62 21.72 -1.93
CA LEU A 241 -1.73 20.78 -1.88
C LEU A 241 -3.06 21.53 -2.05
N ALA A 242 -3.93 20.98 -2.85
CA ALA A 242 -5.28 21.49 -3.07
C ALA A 242 -6.32 20.63 -2.35
N VAL A 243 -7.43 21.24 -1.99
CA VAL A 243 -8.59 20.47 -1.51
C VAL A 243 -8.98 19.44 -2.57
N TRP A 244 -9.13 18.21 -2.15
CA TRP A 244 -9.41 17.02 -2.94
C TRP A 244 -8.22 16.39 -3.67
N ASP A 245 -7.00 16.80 -3.38
CA ASP A 245 -5.86 15.99 -3.76
C ASP A 245 -5.91 14.67 -2.97
N ALA A 246 -5.87 13.56 -3.68
CA ALA A 246 -5.58 12.25 -3.13
C ALA A 246 -4.08 12.02 -3.29
N ILE A 247 -3.38 11.74 -2.20
CA ILE A 247 -1.92 11.63 -2.16
C ILE A 247 -1.46 10.42 -1.37
N THR A 248 -0.30 9.89 -1.76
CA THR A 248 0.45 8.87 -1.00
C THR A 248 1.44 9.52 -0.06
N ILE A 249 1.75 8.85 1.05
CA ILE A 249 2.88 9.16 1.94
C ILE A 249 3.65 7.87 2.16
N GLU A 250 4.80 7.72 1.48
CA GLU A 250 5.49 6.46 1.25
C GLU A 250 7.01 6.51 1.49
N PRO A 251 7.53 7.09 2.58
CA PRO A 251 8.96 7.07 2.81
C PRO A 251 9.49 5.63 2.82
N GLY A 252 10.72 5.45 2.31
CA GLY A 252 11.36 4.14 2.26
C GLY A 252 12.87 4.20 2.47
N ILE A 253 13.44 3.11 2.98
CA ILE A 253 14.89 2.90 3.15
C ILE A 253 15.25 1.57 2.49
N TYR A 254 16.24 1.59 1.58
CA TYR A 254 16.61 0.45 0.75
C TYR A 254 18.09 0.13 0.92
N LEU A 255 18.40 -0.96 1.63
CA LEU A 255 19.77 -1.40 1.90
C LEU A 255 20.20 -2.41 0.84
N ASP A 256 20.88 -1.94 -0.18
CA ASP A 256 21.29 -2.71 -1.36
C ASP A 256 21.84 -4.10 -1.03
N GLY A 257 21.30 -5.11 -1.72
CA GLY A 257 21.68 -6.51 -1.54
C GLY A 257 21.22 -7.15 -0.24
N TRP A 258 20.40 -6.46 0.57
CA TRP A 258 19.92 -7.00 1.85
C TRP A 258 18.40 -6.94 1.96
N PHE A 259 17.80 -5.78 2.22
CA PHE A 259 16.35 -5.60 2.31
C PHE A 259 15.96 -4.13 2.15
N GLY A 260 14.68 -3.87 1.93
CA GLY A 260 14.08 -2.54 2.01
C GLY A 260 12.87 -2.51 2.93
N VAL A 261 12.51 -1.30 3.33
CA VAL A 261 11.28 -0.99 4.07
C VAL A 261 10.61 0.20 3.40
N ARG A 262 9.34 0.07 3.06
CA ARG A 262 8.41 1.14 2.70
C ARG A 262 7.12 0.96 3.48
N ILE A 263 6.58 2.06 4.01
CA ILE A 263 5.26 2.12 4.63
C ILE A 263 4.53 3.25 3.92
N GLU A 264 3.41 2.93 3.29
CA GLU A 264 2.65 3.87 2.49
C GLU A 264 1.19 3.88 2.89
N ASP A 265 0.66 5.07 2.96
CA ASP A 265 -0.72 5.33 3.29
C ASP A 265 -1.32 6.41 2.39
N ASP A 266 -2.62 6.25 2.12
CA ASP A 266 -3.44 7.13 1.30
C ASP A 266 -4.10 8.23 2.14
N PHE A 267 -3.99 9.48 1.67
CA PHE A 267 -4.63 10.64 2.27
C PHE A 267 -5.49 11.40 1.25
N LEU A 268 -6.63 11.92 1.72
CA LEU A 268 -7.46 12.84 0.96
C LEU A 268 -7.45 14.22 1.62
N VAL A 269 -6.91 15.22 0.93
CA VAL A 269 -6.88 16.61 1.41
C VAL A 269 -8.28 17.20 1.38
N ASN A 270 -8.72 17.81 2.47
CA ASN A 270 -10.04 18.42 2.59
C ASN A 270 -9.96 19.87 3.11
N GLN A 271 -11.09 20.50 3.38
CA GLN A 271 -11.13 21.91 3.84
C GLN A 271 -10.67 22.09 5.30
N GLU A 272 -10.66 21.03 6.09
CA GLU A 272 -10.35 21.05 7.52
C GLU A 272 -8.95 20.48 7.82
N GLY A 273 -8.23 20.00 6.78
CA GLY A 273 -6.92 19.34 6.87
C GLY A 273 -6.81 18.21 5.87
N SER A 274 -6.69 16.98 6.34
CA SER A 274 -6.72 15.77 5.52
C SER A 274 -7.44 14.62 6.23
N GLU A 275 -7.91 13.67 5.45
CA GLU A 275 -8.45 12.41 5.92
C GLU A 275 -7.44 11.30 5.63
N PHE A 276 -7.14 10.51 6.64
CA PHE A 276 -6.27 9.35 6.55
C PHE A 276 -7.11 8.14 6.09
N LEU A 277 -7.10 7.83 4.79
CA LEU A 277 -8.00 6.85 4.20
C LEU A 277 -7.68 5.41 4.62
N THR A 278 -6.41 5.12 4.88
CA THR A 278 -5.92 3.78 5.29
C THR A 278 -5.79 3.62 6.80
N ILE A 279 -6.45 4.47 7.60
CA ILE A 279 -6.32 4.51 9.07
C ILE A 279 -6.59 3.17 9.76
N ASP A 280 -7.45 2.34 9.18
CA ASP A 280 -7.83 1.04 9.71
C ASP A 280 -6.82 -0.08 9.36
N LEU A 281 -5.84 0.18 8.48
CA LEU A 281 -4.78 -0.77 8.16
C LEU A 281 -3.58 -0.57 9.09
N PRO A 282 -3.26 -1.53 9.97
CA PRO A 282 -2.16 -1.38 10.92
C PRO A 282 -0.81 -1.21 10.24
N ARG A 283 0.13 -0.55 10.94
CA ARG A 283 1.51 -0.29 10.50
C ARG A 283 2.55 -0.31 11.62
N GLY A 284 2.17 -0.81 12.79
CA GLY A 284 3.10 -0.98 13.93
C GLY A 284 3.97 -2.21 13.81
N LEU A 285 4.94 -2.37 14.72
CA LEU A 285 5.83 -3.53 14.76
C LEU A 285 5.11 -4.86 14.92
N ASP A 286 3.99 -4.87 15.61
CA ASP A 286 3.12 -6.03 15.79
C ASP A 286 2.46 -6.48 14.48
N TRP A 287 2.20 -5.53 13.57
CA TRP A 287 1.71 -5.84 12.24
C TRP A 287 2.83 -6.25 11.28
N PHE A 288 3.99 -5.61 11.40
CA PHE A 288 5.18 -5.91 10.62
C PHE A 288 5.67 -7.35 10.85
N MET A 289 5.76 -7.80 12.09
CA MET A 289 6.21 -9.15 12.44
C MET A 289 5.06 -10.13 12.34
N ILE A 290 5.17 -11.09 11.42
CA ILE A 290 4.18 -12.16 11.31
C ILE A 290 4.52 -13.26 12.33
N GLU A 291 3.58 -13.56 13.22
CA GLU A 291 3.74 -14.60 14.22
C GLU A 291 2.88 -15.83 13.91
N LYS A 292 3.29 -16.99 14.45
CA LYS A 292 2.58 -18.25 14.15
C LYS A 292 1.15 -18.25 14.64
N ASP A 293 0.87 -17.53 15.72
CA ASP A 293 -0.42 -17.48 16.37
C ASP A 293 -1.39 -16.45 15.77
N ASP A 294 -0.93 -15.61 14.82
CA ASP A 294 -1.73 -14.53 14.22
C ASP A 294 -3.04 -15.02 13.57
N TYR A 295 -3.00 -16.18 12.92
CA TYR A 295 -4.15 -16.80 12.26
C TYR A 295 -4.42 -18.20 12.78
N ALA A 296 -3.96 -18.51 13.99
CA ALA A 296 -4.25 -19.80 14.61
C ALA A 296 -5.78 -19.95 14.78
N PRO A 297 -6.36 -21.12 14.46
CA PRO A 297 -7.78 -21.34 14.70
C PRO A 297 -8.08 -21.16 16.18
N ILE A 298 -9.04 -20.29 16.48
CA ILE A 298 -9.54 -20.11 17.85
C ILE A 298 -9.95 -21.49 18.35
N SER A 299 -9.30 -21.97 19.41
CA SER A 299 -9.61 -23.24 20.02
C SER A 299 -11.06 -23.16 20.55
N LEU A 300 -11.93 -24.05 20.07
CA LEU A 300 -13.31 -24.11 20.56
C LEU A 300 -13.41 -24.34 22.08
N SER A 301 -12.32 -24.79 22.74
CA SER A 301 -12.22 -24.88 24.18
C SER A 301 -12.11 -23.53 24.89
N GLU A 302 -11.71 -22.46 24.18
CA GLU A 302 -11.66 -21.09 24.72
C GLU A 302 -13.00 -20.36 24.58
N VAL A 303 -13.87 -20.84 23.68
CA VAL A 303 -15.20 -20.25 23.44
C VAL A 303 -16.23 -20.73 24.48
N ASP A 304 -16.00 -21.88 25.11
CA ASP A 304 -16.95 -22.49 26.09
C ASP A 304 -16.89 -21.83 27.49
N GLU A 305 -15.92 -20.99 27.81
CA GLU A 305 -15.82 -20.25 29.08
C GLU A 305 -16.33 -18.80 29.03
N TYR A 306 -16.90 -18.33 27.90
CA TYR A 306 -17.47 -17.02 27.83
C TYR A 306 -18.90 -16.96 28.37
N GLU A 307 -19.03 -16.74 29.67
CA GLU A 307 -20.31 -16.37 30.29
C GLU A 307 -20.63 -14.89 29.98
N PRO A 308 -21.81 -14.57 29.43
CA PRO A 308 -22.14 -13.20 29.00
C PRO A 308 -22.60 -12.33 30.20
N GLU A 309 -21.78 -12.21 31.25
CA GLU A 309 -22.07 -11.28 32.34
C GLU A 309 -21.15 -10.05 32.26
N ASN A 310 -21.71 -8.96 31.79
CA ASN A 310 -21.26 -7.55 31.81
C ASN A 310 -20.92 -6.90 30.46
N TRP A 311 -21.94 -6.58 29.72
CA TRP A 311 -21.88 -5.72 28.52
C TRP A 311 -21.55 -4.24 28.82
N GLU A 312 -21.63 -3.80 30.08
CA GLU A 312 -21.65 -2.37 30.43
C GLU A 312 -20.26 -1.76 30.74
N SER A 313 -19.15 -2.50 30.66
CA SER A 313 -17.87 -1.99 31.14
C SER A 313 -16.68 -2.05 30.17
N ILE A 314 -16.85 -2.34 28.89
CA ILE A 314 -15.73 -2.35 27.93
C ILE A 314 -15.85 -1.13 27.01
N PRO A 315 -14.88 -0.19 27.03
CA PRO A 315 -14.85 0.88 26.04
C PRO A 315 -14.30 0.31 24.72
N PHE A 316 -15.18 -0.04 23.79
CA PHE A 316 -14.81 -0.44 22.45
C PHE A 316 -14.64 0.76 21.53
N PRO A 317 -13.63 0.78 20.64
CA PRO A 317 -13.72 1.58 19.42
C PRO A 317 -14.72 0.90 18.49
N VAL A 318 -15.77 1.61 18.19
CA VAL A 318 -16.92 1.15 17.39
C VAL A 318 -16.48 1.05 15.92
N GLY A 319 -16.59 -0.14 15.32
CA GLY A 319 -16.72 -0.23 13.88
C GLY A 319 -16.39 -1.56 13.19
N MET A 320 -15.29 -2.25 13.44
CA MET A 320 -14.88 -3.39 12.59
C MET A 320 -14.97 -4.78 13.22
N ILE A 321 -14.81 -4.90 14.52
CA ILE A 321 -14.82 -6.22 15.20
C ILE A 321 -16.23 -6.84 15.21
N GLU A 322 -17.29 -6.01 15.24
CA GLU A 322 -18.67 -6.51 15.26
C GLU A 322 -19.09 -7.23 13.96
N THR A 323 -18.60 -6.77 12.80
CA THR A 323 -19.00 -7.38 11.52
C THR A 323 -18.31 -8.71 11.28
N MET A 324 -17.03 -8.83 11.64
CA MET A 324 -16.28 -10.09 11.51
C MET A 324 -16.72 -11.14 12.55
N MET A 325 -16.95 -10.75 13.81
CA MET A 325 -17.49 -11.67 14.82
C MET A 325 -18.89 -12.18 14.48
N LEU A 326 -19.76 -11.32 13.95
CA LEU A 326 -21.11 -11.73 13.54
C LEU A 326 -21.09 -12.66 12.33
N LEU A 327 -20.17 -12.47 11.37
CA LEU A 327 -20.00 -13.36 10.22
C LEU A 327 -19.42 -14.71 10.64
N THR A 328 -18.46 -14.74 11.56
CA THR A 328 -17.87 -15.99 12.06
C THR A 328 -18.86 -16.79 12.91
N ILE A 329 -19.64 -16.12 13.75
CA ILE A 329 -20.69 -16.76 14.55
C ILE A 329 -21.84 -17.23 13.64
N ALA A 330 -22.22 -16.46 12.62
CA ALA A 330 -23.25 -16.86 11.66
C ALA A 330 -22.80 -18.07 10.82
N ALA A 331 -21.53 -18.12 10.41
CA ALA A 331 -20.96 -19.26 9.70
C ALA A 331 -20.90 -20.52 10.57
N ALA A 332 -20.52 -20.39 11.84
CA ALA A 332 -20.50 -21.51 12.79
C ALA A 332 -21.92 -22.05 13.11
N ILE A 333 -22.92 -21.14 13.22
CA ILE A 333 -24.32 -21.54 13.41
C ILE A 333 -24.88 -22.21 12.15
N PHE A 334 -24.47 -21.75 10.95
CA PHE A 334 -24.92 -22.33 9.67
C PHE A 334 -24.29 -23.71 9.43
N ALA A 335 -23.00 -23.91 9.78
CA ALA A 335 -22.34 -25.20 9.71
C ALA A 335 -23.00 -26.21 10.68
N ARG A 336 -23.28 -25.83 11.91
CA ARG A 336 -23.93 -26.68 12.90
C ARG A 336 -25.37 -27.08 12.51
N LYS A 337 -26.08 -26.21 11.80
CA LYS A 337 -27.43 -26.50 11.30
C LYS A 337 -27.46 -27.45 10.11
N ASN A 338 -26.35 -27.46 9.31
CA ASN A 338 -26.21 -28.39 8.18
C ASN A 338 -25.75 -29.78 8.63
N ASP A 339 -24.98 -29.91 9.72
CA ASP A 339 -24.58 -31.21 10.26
C ASP A 339 -25.75 -31.97 10.90
N GLU A 340 -26.77 -31.26 11.40
CA GLU A 340 -28.01 -31.89 11.89
C GLU A 340 -28.96 -32.36 10.77
N LEU A 341 -28.76 -31.90 9.54
CA LEU A 341 -29.57 -32.30 8.35
C LEU A 341 -29.07 -33.56 7.65
N PHE A 342 -27.85 -34.02 7.96
CA PHE A 342 -27.27 -35.25 7.37
C PHE A 342 -27.40 -36.50 8.28
N LEU A 343 -28.11 -36.42 9.39
CA LEU A 343 -28.35 -37.55 10.28
C LEU A 343 -29.74 -38.17 10.15
N PHE A 344 -30.53 -37.78 9.13
CA PHE A 344 -31.84 -38.39 8.83
C PHE A 344 -31.94 -38.67 7.32
N GLU A 345 -31.13 -39.62 6.82
CA GLU A 345 -31.45 -40.49 5.70
C GLU A 345 -30.77 -41.86 5.86
#